data_74e562f4a1c0d5ef357a7bdb3a083af5
#
_entry.id   74e562f4a1c0d5ef357a7bdb3a083af5
#
_cell.length_a   1.000
_cell.length_b   1.000
_cell.length_c   1.000
_cell.angle_alpha   90.00
_cell.angle_beta   90.00
_cell.angle_gamma   90.00
#
_symmetry.space_group_name_H-M   'P 1'
#
loop_
_entity.id
_entity.type
_entity.pdbx_description
1 polymer ?
#
loop_
_entity_poly.entity_id
_entity_poly.type
_entity_poly.pdbx_seq_one_letter_code
_entity_poly.pdbx_strand_id
1 'polypeptide(L)'
;MTLSTRVLPTEELARLVEIQNGTDETIPWDRLGPSAKVVVVEREGEIVGCHALVPVLHAEWLWVHPDYRGKAAVPRRLWNGVRTTAREEFGVRSFATTALSEDIRRLLEHVQATKLDGDHYMVSVEEK
;
A
#
# COMPACT_ATOMS: atom_id res chain seq x y z
N MET A 1 7.62 -34.81 -5.64
CA MET A 1 7.89 -33.38 -5.45
C MET A 1 6.97 -32.85 -4.37
N THR A 2 7.53 -32.28 -3.31
CA THR A 2 6.74 -31.77 -2.19
C THR A 2 6.85 -30.26 -2.12
N LEU A 3 5.72 -29.58 -2.18
CA LEU A 3 5.64 -28.15 -2.00
C LEU A 3 5.13 -27.84 -0.60
N SER A 4 5.70 -26.83 0.03
CA SER A 4 5.24 -26.34 1.33
C SER A 4 4.98 -24.83 1.27
N THR A 5 4.03 -24.39 2.08
CA THR A 5 3.63 -22.97 2.11
C THR A 5 3.80 -22.44 3.54
N ARG A 6 4.41 -21.27 3.66
CA ARG A 6 4.55 -20.62 4.98
C ARG A 6 4.67 -19.10 4.83
N VAL A 7 4.50 -18.42 5.95
CA VAL A 7 4.82 -16.99 6.03
C VAL A 7 6.32 -16.90 6.32
N LEU A 8 7.02 -16.12 5.50
CA LEU A 8 8.47 -15.96 5.65
C LEU A 8 8.77 -15.10 6.90
N PRO A 9 9.59 -15.59 7.84
CA PRO A 9 9.99 -14.79 8.99
C PRO A 9 10.74 -13.53 8.57
N THR A 10 10.62 -12.47 9.37
CA THR A 10 11.27 -11.19 9.10
C THR A 10 12.78 -11.33 8.87
N GLU A 11 13.44 -12.16 9.66
CA GLU A 11 14.88 -12.41 9.57
C GLU A 11 15.30 -13.11 8.27
N GLU A 12 14.36 -13.70 7.53
CA GLU A 12 14.65 -14.36 6.25
C GLU A 12 14.29 -13.52 5.03
N LEU A 13 13.83 -12.27 5.22
CA LEU A 13 13.42 -11.42 4.09
C LEU A 13 14.56 -11.15 3.10
N ALA A 14 15.81 -11.22 3.53
CA ALA A 14 16.96 -11.06 2.65
C ALA A 14 16.99 -12.10 1.52
N ARG A 15 16.39 -13.26 1.70
CA ARG A 15 16.29 -14.31 0.68
C ARG A 15 15.50 -13.84 -0.55
N LEU A 16 14.59 -12.89 -0.38
CA LEU A 16 13.78 -12.36 -1.47
C LEU A 16 14.62 -11.53 -2.45
N VAL A 17 15.66 -10.86 -1.94
CA VAL A 17 16.59 -10.10 -2.78
C VAL A 17 17.34 -11.01 -3.74
N GLU A 18 17.74 -12.19 -3.27
CA GLU A 18 18.43 -13.18 -4.08
C GLU A 18 17.56 -13.69 -5.24
N ILE A 19 16.28 -13.91 -4.98
CA ILE A 19 15.32 -14.33 -6.00
C ILE A 19 15.21 -13.26 -7.08
N GLN A 20 15.07 -12.00 -6.68
CA GLN A 20 14.93 -10.87 -7.58
C GLN A 20 16.14 -10.74 -8.52
N ASN A 21 17.33 -10.96 -7.99
CA ASN A 21 18.56 -10.86 -8.79
C ASN A 21 18.67 -11.92 -9.89
N GLY A 22 17.88 -12.98 -9.80
CA GLY A 22 17.85 -14.05 -10.79
C GLY A 22 16.75 -13.91 -11.85
N THR A 23 15.94 -12.85 -11.79
CA THR A 23 14.80 -12.64 -12.68
C THR A 23 14.78 -11.22 -13.23
N ASP A 24 14.00 -11.03 -14.30
CA ASP A 24 13.76 -9.70 -14.88
C ASP A 24 12.72 -8.90 -14.12
N GLU A 25 12.04 -9.51 -13.15
CA GLU A 25 11.00 -8.85 -12.37
C GLU A 25 11.62 -8.01 -11.25
N THR A 26 11.13 -6.78 -11.11
CA THR A 26 11.57 -5.87 -10.07
C THR A 26 10.49 -5.78 -8.98
N ILE A 27 10.81 -6.33 -7.81
CA ILE A 27 9.92 -6.26 -6.65
C ILE A 27 10.58 -5.32 -5.62
N PRO A 28 9.90 -4.24 -5.21
CA PRO A 28 10.49 -3.27 -4.28
C PRO A 28 10.42 -3.78 -2.83
N TRP A 29 11.20 -4.80 -2.52
CA TRP A 29 11.22 -5.43 -1.20
C TRP A 29 11.51 -4.47 -0.06
N ASP A 30 12.30 -3.44 -0.32
CA ASP A 30 12.63 -2.39 0.64
C ASP A 30 11.46 -1.46 0.99
N ARG A 31 10.37 -1.53 0.21
CA ARG A 31 9.17 -0.71 0.41
C ARG A 31 8.02 -1.44 1.10
N LEU A 32 8.21 -2.69 1.50
CA LEU A 32 7.15 -3.49 2.10
C LEU A 32 6.62 -2.90 3.40
N GLY A 33 7.47 -2.23 4.17
CA GLY A 33 7.09 -1.68 5.46
C GLY A 33 7.02 -2.74 6.58
N PRO A 34 6.83 -2.27 7.82
CA PRO A 34 6.94 -3.17 8.98
C PRO A 34 5.76 -4.13 9.15
N SER A 35 4.61 -3.81 8.57
CA SER A 35 3.39 -4.61 8.72
C SER A 35 3.17 -5.62 7.60
N ALA A 36 4.03 -5.62 6.59
CA ALA A 36 3.91 -6.55 5.47
C ALA A 36 4.21 -7.99 5.89
N LYS A 37 3.50 -8.92 5.26
CA LYS A 37 3.74 -10.35 5.41
C LYS A 37 3.98 -10.94 4.04
N VAL A 38 4.96 -11.82 3.92
CA VAL A 38 5.26 -12.47 2.64
C VAL A 38 5.00 -13.96 2.78
N VAL A 39 4.10 -14.46 1.94
CA VAL A 39 3.81 -15.88 1.85
C VAL A 39 4.72 -16.47 0.78
N VAL A 40 5.38 -17.57 1.10
CA VAL A 40 6.25 -18.25 0.15
C VAL A 40 5.82 -19.70 -0.02
N VAL A 41 6.08 -20.22 -1.21
CA VAL A 41 6.00 -21.64 -1.52
C VAL A 41 7.41 -22.12 -1.72
N GLU A 42 7.79 -23.18 -1.03
CA GLU A 42 9.11 -23.76 -1.08
C GLU A 42 9.07 -25.20 -1.60
N ARG A 43 10.13 -25.55 -2.30
CA ARG A 43 10.42 -26.91 -2.74
C ARG A 43 11.83 -27.25 -2.26
N GLU A 44 11.93 -28.22 -1.35
CA GLU A 44 13.24 -28.67 -0.82
C GLU A 44 14.09 -27.51 -0.28
N GLY A 45 13.43 -26.56 0.43
CA GLY A 45 14.09 -25.40 1.01
C GLY A 45 14.33 -24.24 0.06
N GLU A 46 14.02 -24.40 -1.22
CA GLU A 46 14.14 -23.32 -2.21
C GLU A 46 12.81 -22.63 -2.41
N ILE A 47 12.81 -21.30 -2.37
CA ILE A 47 11.60 -20.52 -2.64
C ILE A 47 11.30 -20.57 -4.14
N VAL A 48 10.15 -21.12 -4.50
CA VAL A 48 9.69 -21.22 -5.89
C VAL A 48 8.53 -20.28 -6.21
N GLY A 49 7.98 -19.59 -5.22
CA GLY A 49 6.95 -18.59 -5.41
C GLY A 49 6.81 -17.74 -4.16
N CYS A 50 6.37 -16.50 -4.34
CA CYS A 50 6.11 -15.60 -3.22
C CYS A 50 4.99 -14.61 -3.55
N HIS A 51 4.32 -14.13 -2.51
CA HIS A 51 3.28 -13.12 -2.65
C HIS A 51 3.27 -12.29 -1.37
N ALA A 52 3.42 -10.98 -1.53
CA ALA A 52 3.44 -10.07 -0.39
C ALA A 52 2.04 -9.55 -0.09
N LEU A 53 1.69 -9.59 1.19
CA LEU A 53 0.47 -8.98 1.71
C LEU A 53 0.87 -7.69 2.41
N VAL A 54 0.53 -6.55 1.80
CA VAL A 54 0.97 -5.23 2.25
C VAL A 54 -0.24 -4.42 2.68
N PRO A 55 -0.40 -4.11 3.97
CA PRO A 55 -1.46 -3.20 4.41
C PRO A 55 -1.23 -1.81 3.84
N VAL A 56 -2.28 -1.22 3.29
CA VAL A 56 -2.24 0.15 2.76
C VAL A 56 -3.22 1.00 3.55
N LEU A 57 -2.71 2.12 4.07
CA LEU A 57 -3.54 3.09 4.78
C LEU A 57 -4.34 3.89 3.76
N HIS A 58 -5.65 4.05 4.00
CA HIS A 58 -6.54 4.82 3.16
C HIS A 58 -7.08 6.04 3.90
N ALA A 59 -7.06 7.20 3.24
CA ALA A 59 -7.79 8.38 3.68
C ALA A 59 -9.10 8.43 2.88
N GLU A 60 -10.23 8.30 3.59
CA GLU A 60 -11.54 8.21 2.97
C GLU A 60 -12.55 9.11 3.65
N TRP A 61 -13.71 9.27 3.02
CA TRP A 61 -14.86 10.00 3.55
C TRP A 61 -14.57 11.47 3.85
N LEU A 62 -13.92 12.16 2.91
CA LEU A 62 -13.73 13.60 3.03
C LEU A 62 -15.10 14.31 3.09
N TRP A 63 -15.27 15.10 4.12
CA TRP A 63 -16.45 15.95 4.25
C TRP A 63 -16.04 17.34 4.71
N VAL A 64 -16.62 18.37 4.08
CA VAL A 64 -16.43 19.77 4.46
C VAL A 64 -17.80 20.41 4.61
N HIS A 65 -18.00 21.12 5.70
CA HIS A 65 -19.25 21.82 5.96
C HIS A 65 -19.61 22.74 4.77
N PRO A 66 -20.88 22.80 4.34
CA PRO A 66 -21.27 23.58 3.15
C PRO A 66 -20.82 25.04 3.15
N ASP A 67 -20.81 25.70 4.32
CA ASP A 67 -20.39 27.11 4.42
C ASP A 67 -18.90 27.31 4.15
N TYR A 68 -18.11 26.24 4.16
CA TYR A 68 -16.65 26.28 3.98
C TYR A 68 -16.19 25.63 2.65
N ARG A 69 -17.14 25.12 1.87
CA ARG A 69 -16.82 24.57 0.54
C ARG A 69 -16.42 25.69 -0.39
N GLY A 70 -15.44 25.42 -1.25
CA GLY A 70 -14.89 26.43 -2.13
C GLY A 70 -13.83 27.33 -1.50
N LYS A 71 -13.58 27.19 -0.20
CA LYS A 71 -12.50 27.87 0.52
C LYS A 71 -11.37 26.88 0.78
N ALA A 72 -10.14 27.29 0.53
CA ALA A 72 -8.99 26.39 0.64
C ALA A 72 -8.58 26.04 2.06
N ALA A 73 -9.02 26.84 3.06
CA ALA A 73 -8.51 26.72 4.42
C ALA A 73 -8.81 25.38 5.09
N VAL A 74 -10.07 24.90 5.03
CA VAL A 74 -10.46 23.65 5.68
C VAL A 74 -9.85 22.43 5.00
N PRO A 75 -9.95 22.26 3.67
CA PRO A 75 -9.31 21.14 2.98
C PRO A 75 -7.80 21.08 3.22
N ARG A 76 -7.12 22.23 3.23
CA ARG A 76 -5.67 22.29 3.47
C ARG A 76 -5.32 21.79 4.86
N ARG A 77 -6.07 22.23 5.88
CA ARG A 77 -5.84 21.79 7.26
C ARG A 77 -6.11 20.30 7.44
N LEU A 78 -7.17 19.80 6.81
CA LEU A 78 -7.48 18.36 6.84
C LEU A 78 -6.37 17.55 6.18
N TRP A 79 -5.89 18.01 5.02
CA TRP A 79 -4.82 17.32 4.30
C TRP A 79 -3.53 17.25 5.11
N ASN A 80 -3.15 18.37 5.71
CA ASN A 80 -1.96 18.42 6.56
C ASN A 80 -2.14 17.55 7.82
N GLY A 81 -3.32 17.54 8.41
CA GLY A 81 -3.64 16.69 9.56
C GLY A 81 -3.56 15.22 9.22
N VAL A 82 -4.10 14.81 8.07
CA VAL A 82 -4.04 13.42 7.60
C VAL A 82 -2.59 12.99 7.38
N ARG A 83 -1.76 13.83 6.75
CA ARG A 83 -0.34 13.54 6.55
C ARG A 83 0.40 13.34 7.87
N THR A 84 0.18 14.24 8.81
CA THR A 84 0.81 14.19 10.12
C THR A 84 0.40 12.93 10.88
N THR A 85 -0.89 12.62 10.87
CA THR A 85 -1.44 11.43 11.54
C THR A 85 -0.90 10.14 10.93
N ALA A 86 -0.85 10.07 9.59
CA ALA A 86 -0.30 8.92 8.90
C ALA A 86 1.15 8.67 9.30
N ARG A 87 1.95 9.72 9.34
CA ARG A 87 3.36 9.62 9.71
C ARG A 87 3.56 9.30 11.18
N GLU A 88 2.89 10.01 12.07
CA GLU A 88 3.15 9.94 13.51
C GLU A 88 2.44 8.78 14.21
N GLU A 89 1.21 8.48 13.80
CA GLU A 89 0.42 7.45 14.47
C GLU A 89 0.50 6.09 13.79
N PHE A 90 0.73 6.06 12.48
CA PHE A 90 0.81 4.81 11.71
C PHE A 90 2.21 4.49 11.18
N GLY A 91 3.14 5.42 11.27
CA GLY A 91 4.53 5.19 10.87
C GLY A 91 4.70 4.93 9.37
N VAL A 92 3.77 5.37 8.53
CA VAL A 92 3.83 5.14 7.09
C VAL A 92 4.32 6.38 6.35
N ARG A 93 4.86 6.18 5.14
CA ARG A 93 5.36 7.25 4.29
C ARG A 93 4.36 7.72 3.25
N SER A 94 3.29 6.95 3.06
CA SER A 94 2.27 7.25 2.06
C SER A 94 0.93 6.65 2.47
N PHE A 95 -0.11 7.14 1.86
CA PHE A 95 -1.44 6.57 2.00
C PHE A 95 -2.16 6.70 0.65
N ALA A 96 -3.18 5.87 0.46
CA ALA A 96 -4.02 5.92 -0.73
C ALA A 96 -5.28 6.72 -0.44
N THR A 97 -5.84 7.31 -1.46
CA THR A 97 -7.13 8.01 -1.38
C THR A 97 -7.85 7.87 -2.72
N THR A 98 -9.17 8.06 -2.70
CA THR A 98 -9.99 7.97 -3.90
C THR A 98 -10.49 9.35 -4.29
N ALA A 99 -10.34 9.71 -5.56
CA ALA A 99 -10.89 10.96 -6.09
C ALA A 99 -12.32 10.71 -6.56
N LEU A 100 -13.30 11.07 -5.73
CA LEU A 100 -14.72 10.87 -6.02
C LEU A 100 -15.35 12.05 -6.77
N SER A 101 -14.63 13.17 -6.90
CA SER A 101 -15.11 14.36 -7.61
C SER A 101 -13.96 15.02 -8.35
N GLU A 102 -14.31 15.90 -9.28
CA GLU A 102 -13.31 16.68 -10.02
C GLU A 102 -12.53 17.61 -9.11
N ASP A 103 -13.17 18.16 -8.09
CA ASP A 103 -12.50 19.04 -7.12
C ASP A 103 -11.43 18.29 -6.33
N ILE A 104 -11.71 17.07 -5.90
CA ILE A 104 -10.74 16.23 -5.21
C ILE A 104 -9.60 15.85 -6.15
N ARG A 105 -9.91 15.55 -7.41
CA ARG A 105 -8.90 15.23 -8.43
C ARG A 105 -7.92 16.40 -8.61
N ARG A 106 -8.44 17.63 -8.72
CA ARG A 106 -7.61 18.82 -8.85
C ARG A 106 -6.72 19.04 -7.62
N LEU A 107 -7.28 18.80 -6.43
CA LEU A 107 -6.50 18.89 -5.20
C LEU A 107 -5.35 17.89 -5.21
N LEU A 108 -5.61 16.64 -5.60
CA LEU A 108 -4.59 15.60 -5.65
C LEU A 108 -3.49 15.92 -6.68
N GLU A 109 -3.86 16.47 -7.83
CA GLU A 109 -2.90 16.94 -8.83
C GLU A 109 -2.04 18.08 -8.28
N HIS A 110 -2.67 19.00 -7.56
CA HIS A 110 -1.97 20.15 -6.97
C HIS A 110 -0.93 19.70 -5.92
N VAL A 111 -1.24 18.69 -5.13
CA VAL A 111 -0.30 18.15 -4.13
C VAL A 111 0.62 17.08 -4.70
N GLN A 112 0.61 16.90 -6.02
CA GLN A 112 1.49 15.98 -6.76
C GLN A 112 1.31 14.52 -6.34
N ALA A 113 0.08 14.11 -6.06
CA ALA A 113 -0.24 12.72 -5.80
C ALA A 113 -0.02 11.88 -7.05
N THR A 114 0.46 10.66 -6.87
CA THR A 114 0.66 9.73 -7.98
C THR A 114 -0.62 8.94 -8.23
N LYS A 115 -1.13 9.00 -9.46
CA LYS A 115 -2.25 8.18 -9.86
C LYS A 115 -1.80 6.72 -10.00
N LEU A 116 -2.53 5.81 -9.38
CA LEU A 116 -2.22 4.40 -9.47
C LEU A 116 -2.84 3.80 -10.73
N ASP A 117 -2.04 2.98 -11.43
CA ASP A 117 -2.48 2.26 -12.61
C ASP A 117 -2.85 0.82 -12.25
N GLY A 118 -3.61 0.18 -13.12
CA GLY A 118 -3.96 -1.23 -13.01
C GLY A 118 -5.39 -1.46 -12.58
N ASP A 119 -5.79 -2.72 -12.69
CA ASP A 119 -7.11 -3.17 -12.26
C ASP A 119 -7.05 -3.61 -10.81
N HIS A 120 -8.00 -3.16 -10.02
CA HIS A 120 -8.07 -3.47 -8.60
C HIS A 120 -9.28 -4.36 -8.32
N TYR A 121 -9.06 -5.44 -7.58
CA TYR A 121 -10.09 -6.42 -7.26
C TYR A 121 -10.21 -6.60 -5.77
N MET A 122 -11.41 -6.87 -5.30
CA MET A 122 -11.64 -7.26 -3.91
C MET A 122 -11.83 -8.78 -3.87
N VAL A 123 -11.05 -9.44 -3.02
CA VAL A 123 -11.08 -10.89 -2.87
C VAL A 123 -11.54 -11.23 -1.46
N SER A 124 -12.56 -12.08 -1.34
CA SER A 124 -13.00 -12.55 -0.03
C SER A 124 -11.95 -13.51 0.56
N VAL A 125 -11.71 -13.41 1.87
CA VAL A 125 -10.83 -14.33 2.57
C VAL A 125 -11.53 -15.67 2.85
N GLU A 126 -12.85 -15.72 2.69
CA GLU A 126 -13.61 -16.94 2.90
C GLU A 126 -13.59 -17.79 1.63
N GLU A 127 -13.33 -19.07 1.78
CA GLU A 127 -13.39 -20.00 0.68
C GLU A 127 -14.86 -20.27 0.31
N LYS A 128 -15.12 -20.37 -1.00
CA LYS A 128 -16.44 -20.70 -1.54
C LYS A 128 -16.43 -22.07 -2.18
#